data_1e46a1b6b7ce318b81a88f6b03d0df66
#
_entry.id   1e46a1b6b7ce318b81a88f6b03d0df66
#
_cell.length_a   1.000
_cell.length_b   1.000
_cell.length_c   1.000
_cell.angle_alpha   90.00
_cell.angle_beta   90.00
_cell.angle_gamma   90.00
#
_symmetry.space_group_name_H-M   'P 1'
#
loop_
_entity.id
_entity.type
_entity.pdbx_description
1 polymer ?
#
loop_
_entity_poly.entity_id
_entity_poly.type
_entity_poly.pdbx_seq_one_letter_code
_entity_poly.pdbx_strand_id
1 'polypeptide(L)'
;SAASDVYKRQAASIGAGLARAALAGKVNGKLVDLSHPITENSTVSIVPDKDPEGLEIIRHSTSHLMAQAVKELYPEAQITIGPVIENGFYYDFSLPKHLTNEDLPLIEKKMDEIVKRDLPIVREEMDRDEAVKYFNSIGEHYKAEIIGSIPAGETISLYRQGDYVDLCRGPHVPSTGRLKVHK
;
A
#
# COMPACT_ATOMS: atom_id res chain seq x y z
N SER A 1 -13.35 1.65 11.14
CA SER A 1 -12.88 1.65 12.53
C SER A 1 -13.03 3.06 13.12
N ALA A 2 -13.09 3.20 14.46
CA ALA A 2 -13.22 4.50 15.13
C ALA A 2 -12.11 5.50 14.72
N ALA A 3 -10.92 5.02 14.42
CA ALA A 3 -9.79 5.86 14.01
C ALA A 3 -10.01 6.48 12.61
N SER A 4 -10.52 5.72 11.64
CA SER A 4 -10.82 6.29 10.31
C SER A 4 -11.94 7.33 10.37
N ASP A 5 -12.81 7.25 11.38
CA ASP A 5 -13.90 8.19 11.56
C ASP A 5 -13.43 9.55 12.10
N VAL A 6 -12.31 9.60 12.83
CA VAL A 6 -11.74 10.87 13.32
C VAL A 6 -11.26 11.72 12.14
N TYR A 7 -10.44 11.17 11.26
CA TYR A 7 -9.93 11.89 10.07
C TYR A 7 -11.06 12.29 9.12
N LYS A 8 -12.01 11.39 8.88
CA LYS A 8 -13.17 11.67 8.03
C LYS A 8 -14.04 12.78 8.61
N ARG A 9 -14.31 12.76 9.92
CA ARG A 9 -15.09 13.82 10.59
C ARG A 9 -14.36 15.15 10.57
N GLN A 10 -13.05 15.17 10.82
CA GLN A 10 -12.24 16.37 10.74
C GLN A 10 -12.23 16.93 9.31
N ALA A 11 -11.99 16.10 8.30
CA ALA A 11 -12.04 16.51 6.91
C ALA A 11 -13.44 17.00 6.51
N ALA A 12 -14.51 16.35 6.96
CA ALA A 12 -15.90 16.75 6.69
C ALA A 12 -16.29 18.07 7.37
N SER A 13 -15.74 18.37 8.55
CA SER A 13 -15.95 19.65 9.23
C SER A 13 -15.32 20.83 8.49
N ILE A 14 -14.26 20.58 7.70
CA ILE A 14 -13.63 21.59 6.83
C ILE A 14 -14.36 21.68 5.49
N GLY A 15 -14.80 20.55 4.93
CA GLY A 15 -15.55 20.49 3.69
C GLY A 15 -15.69 19.09 3.11
N ALA A 16 -16.83 18.79 2.51
CA ALA A 16 -17.14 17.49 1.92
C ALA A 16 -16.16 17.10 0.77
N GLY A 17 -15.58 18.09 0.08
CA GLY A 17 -14.55 17.88 -0.94
C GLY A 17 -13.26 17.32 -0.34
N LEU A 18 -12.81 17.86 0.79
CA LEU A 18 -11.60 17.39 1.49
C LEU A 18 -11.80 15.97 2.03
N ALA A 19 -12.97 15.65 2.57
CA ALA A 19 -13.29 14.31 3.06
C ALA A 19 -13.19 13.25 1.95
N ARG A 20 -13.59 13.60 0.71
CA ARG A 20 -13.48 12.73 -0.46
C ARG A 20 -12.05 12.63 -0.99
N ALA A 21 -11.29 13.71 -0.93
CA ALA A 21 -9.91 13.78 -1.43
C ALA A 21 -8.87 13.24 -0.44
N ALA A 22 -9.23 13.00 0.82
CA ALA A 22 -8.31 12.53 1.85
C ALA A 22 -7.76 11.14 1.54
N LEU A 23 -6.42 11.01 1.55
CA LEU A 23 -5.70 9.75 1.33
C LEU A 23 -4.99 9.26 2.59
N ALA A 24 -4.45 10.16 3.36
CA ALA A 24 -3.67 9.89 4.56
C ALA A 24 -3.85 11.04 5.57
N GLY A 25 -3.28 10.88 6.74
CA GLY A 25 -3.18 11.93 7.74
C GLY A 25 -1.74 12.21 8.13
N LYS A 26 -1.52 13.32 8.83
CA LYS A 26 -0.31 13.59 9.59
C LYS A 26 -0.67 13.74 11.05
N VAL A 27 0.03 13.02 11.90
CA VAL A 27 -0.06 13.14 13.37
C VAL A 27 1.29 13.64 13.87
N ASN A 28 1.29 14.83 14.46
CA ASN A 28 2.53 15.51 14.89
C ASN A 28 3.60 15.56 13.79
N GLY A 29 3.17 15.84 12.54
CA GLY A 29 4.04 15.92 11.36
C GLY A 29 4.41 14.58 10.72
N LYS A 30 4.06 13.44 11.31
CA LYS A 30 4.34 12.12 10.75
C LYS A 30 3.18 11.63 9.89
N LEU A 31 3.49 11.23 8.65
CA LEU A 31 2.52 10.61 7.73
C LEU A 31 2.04 9.26 8.25
N VAL A 32 0.72 9.07 8.24
CA VAL A 32 0.06 7.86 8.71
C VAL A 32 -1.17 7.55 7.84
N ASP A 33 -1.60 6.29 7.87
CA ASP A 33 -2.87 5.89 7.23
C ASP A 33 -4.07 6.61 7.84
N LEU A 34 -5.16 6.75 7.08
CA LEU A 34 -6.44 7.27 7.60
C LEU A 34 -7.03 6.41 8.72
N SER A 35 -6.59 5.17 8.86
CA SER A 35 -7.01 4.25 9.92
C SER A 35 -6.13 4.32 11.17
N HIS A 36 -5.07 5.13 11.15
CA HIS A 36 -4.15 5.25 12.30
C HIS A 36 -4.87 5.77 13.55
N PRO A 37 -4.80 5.08 14.69
CA PRO A 37 -5.44 5.54 15.91
C PRO A 37 -4.74 6.78 16.47
N ILE A 38 -5.52 7.75 16.94
CA ILE A 38 -5.02 8.90 17.70
C ILE A 38 -5.27 8.59 19.18
N THR A 39 -4.20 8.34 19.93
CA THR A 39 -4.26 7.87 21.33
C THR A 39 -3.98 8.96 22.35
N GLU A 40 -3.49 10.11 21.90
CA GLU A 40 -3.12 11.25 22.74
C GLU A 40 -3.47 12.58 22.06
N ASN A 41 -3.38 13.69 22.81
CA ASN A 41 -3.53 15.01 22.22
C ASN A 41 -2.44 15.27 21.18
N SER A 42 -2.86 15.44 19.94
CA SER A 42 -1.97 15.53 18.79
C SER A 42 -2.41 16.62 17.81
N THR A 43 -1.44 17.21 17.12
CA THR A 43 -1.72 18.01 15.94
C THR A 43 -1.99 17.08 14.76
N VAL A 44 -3.17 17.23 14.14
CA VAL A 44 -3.63 16.39 13.03
C VAL A 44 -3.88 17.24 11.79
N SER A 45 -3.38 16.81 10.65
CA SER A 45 -3.70 17.37 9.35
C SER A 45 -4.05 16.28 8.34
N ILE A 46 -4.80 16.66 7.31
CA ILE A 46 -5.25 15.76 6.24
C ILE A 46 -4.32 15.93 5.04
N VAL A 47 -3.96 14.82 4.40
CA VAL A 47 -3.21 14.78 3.14
C VAL A 47 -4.15 14.41 2.01
N PRO A 48 -4.56 15.37 1.16
CA PRO A 48 -5.40 15.11 0.00
C PRO A 48 -4.60 14.59 -1.19
N ASP A 49 -5.30 14.04 -2.18
CA ASP A 49 -4.77 13.45 -3.40
C ASP A 49 -3.95 14.42 -4.28
N LYS A 50 -4.20 15.72 -4.17
CA LYS A 50 -3.52 16.75 -4.98
C LYS A 50 -2.21 17.27 -4.37
N ASP A 51 -1.96 16.99 -3.11
CA ASP A 51 -0.72 17.39 -2.47
C ASP A 51 0.46 16.55 -2.97
N PRO A 52 1.69 17.08 -2.99
CA PRO A 52 2.89 16.31 -3.38
C PRO A 52 3.03 15.01 -2.60
N GLU A 53 2.79 15.02 -1.28
CA GLU A 53 2.82 13.84 -0.43
C GLU A 53 1.67 12.86 -0.79
N GLY A 54 0.50 13.36 -1.17
CA GLY A 54 -0.61 12.56 -1.66
C GLY A 54 -0.27 11.85 -2.98
N LEU A 55 0.39 12.52 -3.91
CA LEU A 55 0.87 11.93 -5.15
C LEU A 55 1.91 10.82 -4.91
N GLU A 56 2.81 11.01 -3.96
CA GLU A 56 3.80 10.00 -3.59
C GLU A 56 3.11 8.75 -3.02
N ILE A 57 2.11 8.92 -2.15
CA ILE A 57 1.30 7.82 -1.60
C ILE A 57 0.55 7.09 -2.71
N ILE A 58 -0.02 7.82 -3.69
CA ILE A 58 -0.70 7.22 -4.85
C ILE A 58 0.28 6.38 -5.67
N ARG A 59 1.46 6.89 -5.99
CA ARG A 59 2.49 6.16 -6.75
C ARG A 59 2.92 4.90 -6.01
N HIS A 60 3.20 5.02 -4.72
CA HIS A 60 3.56 3.88 -3.88
C HIS A 60 2.44 2.82 -3.84
N SER A 61 1.20 3.24 -3.62
CA SER A 61 0.06 2.31 -3.60
C SER A 61 -0.22 1.70 -4.98
N THR A 62 0.04 2.44 -6.07
CA THR A 62 -0.05 1.91 -7.44
C THR A 62 0.99 0.82 -7.70
N SER A 63 2.19 0.94 -7.12
CA SER A 63 3.19 -0.12 -7.23
C SER A 63 2.72 -1.43 -6.58
N HIS A 64 2.05 -1.35 -5.43
CA HIS A 64 1.44 -2.52 -4.79
C HIS A 64 0.23 -3.06 -5.56
N LEU A 65 -0.56 -2.19 -6.21
CA LEU A 65 -1.63 -2.60 -7.13
C LEU A 65 -1.08 -3.42 -8.28
N MET A 66 0.00 -2.97 -8.91
CA MET A 66 0.68 -3.71 -9.98
C MET A 66 1.24 -5.04 -9.48
N ALA A 67 1.85 -5.06 -8.29
CA ALA A 67 2.36 -6.28 -7.67
C ALA A 67 1.24 -7.31 -7.45
N GLN A 68 0.09 -6.89 -6.96
CA GLN A 68 -1.09 -7.77 -6.84
C GLN A 68 -1.54 -8.29 -8.20
N ALA A 69 -1.64 -7.42 -9.22
CA ALA A 69 -2.04 -7.82 -10.56
C ALA A 69 -1.09 -8.88 -11.15
N VAL A 70 0.22 -8.67 -11.00
CA VAL A 70 1.22 -9.65 -11.45
C VAL A 70 1.08 -10.96 -10.68
N LYS A 71 0.88 -10.91 -9.36
CA LYS A 71 0.72 -12.11 -8.53
C LYS A 71 -0.56 -12.89 -8.85
N GLU A 72 -1.66 -12.20 -9.18
CA GLU A 72 -2.91 -12.85 -9.62
C GLU A 72 -2.78 -13.50 -11.00
N LEU A 73 -1.99 -12.91 -11.91
CA LEU A 73 -1.73 -13.48 -13.24
C LEU A 73 -0.66 -14.57 -13.22
N TYR A 74 0.34 -14.41 -12.36
CA TYR A 74 1.51 -15.29 -12.26
C TYR A 74 1.76 -15.64 -10.78
N PRO A 75 1.04 -16.62 -10.21
CA PRO A 75 1.12 -16.94 -8.78
C PRO A 75 2.53 -17.32 -8.28
N GLU A 76 3.37 -17.85 -9.17
CA GLU A 76 4.77 -18.21 -8.89
C GLU A 76 5.73 -17.02 -8.84
N ALA A 77 5.26 -15.82 -9.24
CA ALA A 77 6.09 -14.63 -9.24
C ALA A 77 6.62 -14.31 -7.84
N GLN A 78 7.92 -14.09 -7.74
CA GLN A 78 8.54 -13.50 -6.54
C GLN A 78 8.66 -11.99 -6.78
N ILE A 79 8.24 -11.21 -5.82
CA ILE A 79 8.10 -9.77 -5.95
C ILE A 79 9.03 -9.10 -4.94
N THR A 80 9.89 -8.21 -5.43
CA THR A 80 10.75 -7.38 -4.61
C THR A 80 10.39 -5.90 -4.79
N ILE A 81 10.37 -5.18 -3.68
CA ILE A 81 9.95 -3.77 -3.63
C ILE A 81 11.03 -2.91 -4.30
N GLY A 82 10.61 -2.08 -5.26
CA GLY A 82 11.44 -1.03 -5.84
C GLY A 82 11.09 0.35 -5.28
N PRO A 83 11.95 1.35 -5.50
CA PRO A 83 11.70 2.71 -5.05
C PRO A 83 10.62 3.43 -5.88
N VAL A 84 9.90 4.33 -5.23
CA VAL A 84 9.10 5.36 -5.90
C VAL A 84 10.06 6.43 -6.43
N ILE A 85 9.80 6.91 -7.64
CA ILE A 85 10.57 7.97 -8.30
C ILE A 85 9.63 9.13 -8.70
N GLU A 86 10.21 10.25 -9.16
CA GLU A 86 9.46 11.47 -9.48
C GLU A 86 8.27 11.24 -10.42
N ASN A 87 8.42 10.37 -11.42
CA ASN A 87 7.39 10.11 -12.43
C ASN A 87 6.88 8.66 -12.48
N GLY A 88 7.04 7.90 -11.41
CA GLY A 88 6.61 6.50 -11.36
C GLY A 88 7.23 5.71 -10.22
N PHE A 89 7.49 4.45 -10.49
CA PHE A 89 8.12 3.53 -9.54
C PHE A 89 8.85 2.42 -10.29
N TYR A 90 9.75 1.73 -9.60
CA TYR A 90 10.37 0.48 -10.04
C TYR A 90 9.83 -0.68 -9.21
N TYR A 91 9.72 -1.83 -9.86
CA TYR A 91 9.37 -3.07 -9.19
C TYR A 91 10.12 -4.23 -9.85
N ASP A 92 10.78 -5.05 -9.08
CA ASP A 92 11.48 -6.20 -9.59
C ASP A 92 10.65 -7.47 -9.41
N PHE A 93 10.52 -8.22 -10.48
CA PHE A 93 9.83 -9.50 -10.50
C PHE A 93 10.80 -10.60 -10.90
N SER A 94 10.84 -11.67 -10.13
CA SER A 94 11.44 -12.93 -10.54
C SER A 94 10.36 -13.89 -10.99
N LEU A 95 10.39 -14.25 -12.25
CA LEU A 95 9.43 -15.14 -12.92
C LEU A 95 10.18 -16.23 -13.67
N PRO A 96 9.61 -17.45 -13.78
CA PRO A 96 10.16 -18.50 -14.64
C PRO A 96 10.17 -18.10 -16.13
N LYS A 97 9.26 -17.20 -16.51
CA LYS A 97 9.12 -16.62 -17.85
C LYS A 97 9.40 -15.12 -17.78
N HIS A 98 10.19 -14.61 -18.74
CA HIS A 98 10.36 -13.16 -18.89
C HIS A 98 9.06 -12.49 -19.32
N LEU A 99 8.73 -11.36 -18.69
CA LEU A 99 7.63 -10.50 -19.14
C LEU A 99 7.99 -9.87 -20.49
N THR A 100 7.00 -9.80 -21.36
CA THR A 100 7.10 -9.20 -22.69
C THR A 100 6.15 -8.02 -22.80
N ASN A 101 6.27 -7.25 -23.88
CA ASN A 101 5.35 -6.14 -24.16
C ASN A 101 3.89 -6.61 -24.33
N GLU A 102 3.66 -7.88 -24.63
CA GLU A 102 2.32 -8.48 -24.72
C GLU A 102 1.68 -8.72 -23.36
N ASP A 103 2.48 -8.89 -22.33
CA ASP A 103 2.00 -9.07 -20.95
C ASP A 103 1.53 -7.74 -20.31
N LEU A 104 2.04 -6.59 -20.78
CA LEU A 104 1.71 -5.28 -20.20
C LEU A 104 0.21 -4.94 -20.26
N PRO A 105 -0.50 -5.13 -21.41
CA PRO A 105 -1.94 -4.90 -21.45
C PRO A 105 -2.74 -5.82 -20.52
N LEU A 106 -2.25 -7.05 -20.31
CA LEU A 106 -2.89 -8.00 -19.39
C LEU A 106 -2.76 -7.55 -17.95
N ILE A 107 -1.57 -7.07 -17.55
CA ILE A 107 -1.31 -6.51 -16.23
C ILE A 107 -2.17 -5.27 -16.00
N GLU A 108 -2.20 -4.33 -16.97
CA GLU A 108 -3.01 -3.11 -16.89
C GLU A 108 -4.50 -3.43 -16.72
N LYS A 109 -5.03 -4.37 -17.52
CA LYS A 109 -6.41 -4.83 -17.41
C LYS A 109 -6.68 -5.44 -16.02
N LYS A 110 -5.74 -6.23 -15.49
CA LYS A 110 -5.87 -6.82 -14.15
C LYS A 110 -5.84 -5.75 -13.06
N MET A 111 -5.00 -4.74 -13.18
CA MET A 111 -5.00 -3.57 -12.28
C MET A 111 -6.36 -2.87 -12.28
N ASP A 112 -6.95 -2.62 -13.46
CA ASP A 112 -8.29 -2.04 -13.57
C ASP A 112 -9.37 -2.89 -12.90
N GLU A 113 -9.30 -4.21 -13.01
CA GLU A 113 -10.22 -5.13 -12.33
C GLU A 113 -10.10 -5.01 -10.80
N ILE A 114 -8.88 -4.93 -10.27
CA ILE A 114 -8.62 -4.77 -8.83
C ILE A 114 -9.12 -3.41 -8.32
N VAL A 115 -8.88 -2.34 -9.07
CA VAL A 115 -9.41 -1.00 -8.76
C VAL A 115 -10.94 -1.04 -8.64
N LYS A 116 -11.62 -1.70 -9.56
CA LYS A 116 -13.10 -1.85 -9.55
C LYS A 116 -13.62 -2.65 -8.37
N ARG A 117 -12.82 -3.57 -7.81
CA ARG A 117 -13.18 -4.32 -6.58
C ARG A 117 -13.20 -3.41 -5.35
N ASP A 118 -12.54 -2.26 -5.39
CA ASP A 118 -12.42 -1.29 -4.28
C ASP A 118 -12.05 -1.93 -2.94
N LEU A 119 -11.00 -2.74 -2.97
CA LEU A 119 -10.53 -3.51 -1.81
C LEU A 119 -9.97 -2.55 -0.75
N PRO A 120 -10.38 -2.68 0.52
CA PRO A 120 -9.73 -1.97 1.61
C PRO A 120 -8.25 -2.33 1.69
N ILE A 121 -7.40 -1.32 1.91
CA ILE A 121 -5.97 -1.51 2.16
C ILE A 121 -5.76 -1.35 3.66
N VAL A 122 -5.42 -2.45 4.34
CA VAL A 122 -5.37 -2.54 5.80
C VAL A 122 -3.94 -2.79 6.26
N ARG A 123 -3.45 -1.92 7.16
CA ARG A 123 -2.18 -2.09 7.83
C ARG A 123 -2.32 -3.04 9.00
N GLU A 124 -1.40 -3.99 9.09
CA GLU A 124 -1.27 -4.94 10.19
C GLU A 124 0.16 -4.86 10.74
N GLU A 125 0.32 -5.05 12.04
CA GLU A 125 1.62 -5.26 12.66
C GLU A 125 1.73 -6.73 13.08
N MET A 126 2.90 -7.30 12.88
CA MET A 126 3.16 -8.69 13.17
C MET A 126 4.51 -8.84 13.88
N ASP A 127 4.60 -9.80 14.78
CA ASP A 127 5.89 -10.19 15.35
C ASP A 127 6.85 -10.66 14.25
N ARG A 128 8.15 -10.38 14.41
CA ARG A 128 9.18 -10.71 13.41
C ARG A 128 9.17 -12.19 13.03
N ASP A 129 9.18 -13.07 14.01
CA ASP A 129 9.27 -14.50 13.77
C ASP A 129 7.97 -15.04 13.13
N GLU A 130 6.83 -14.48 13.52
CA GLU A 130 5.54 -14.76 12.89
C GLU A 130 5.50 -14.27 11.45
N ALA A 131 6.00 -13.07 11.17
CA ALA A 131 6.05 -12.52 9.83
C ALA A 131 6.95 -13.35 8.89
N VAL A 132 8.13 -13.77 9.36
CA VAL A 132 9.02 -14.68 8.59
C VAL A 132 8.31 -16.00 8.28
N LYS A 133 7.66 -16.62 9.27
CA LYS A 133 6.90 -17.86 9.06
C LYS A 133 5.75 -17.65 8.08
N TYR A 134 5.03 -16.55 8.22
CA TYR A 134 3.90 -16.22 7.35
C TYR A 134 4.34 -16.09 5.89
N PHE A 135 5.34 -15.25 5.59
CA PHE A 135 5.80 -15.05 4.21
C PHE A 135 6.41 -16.32 3.60
N ASN A 136 7.13 -17.13 4.39
CA ASN A 136 7.59 -18.43 3.92
C ASN A 136 6.42 -19.37 3.59
N SER A 137 5.35 -19.35 4.40
CA SER A 137 4.19 -20.23 4.20
C SER A 137 3.41 -19.94 2.91
N ILE A 138 3.46 -18.68 2.44
CA ILE A 138 2.85 -18.25 1.17
C ILE A 138 3.82 -18.21 -0.01
N GLY A 139 5.04 -18.72 0.17
CA GLY A 139 6.04 -18.80 -0.89
C GLY A 139 6.81 -17.49 -1.17
N GLU A 140 6.65 -16.47 -0.35
CA GLU A 140 7.30 -15.16 -0.48
C GLU A 140 8.65 -15.14 0.26
N HIS A 141 9.61 -15.94 -0.21
CA HIS A 141 10.89 -16.16 0.48
C HIS A 141 11.78 -14.91 0.54
N TYR A 142 11.78 -14.07 -0.51
CA TYR A 142 12.54 -12.81 -0.50
C TYR A 142 12.03 -11.82 0.56
N LYS A 143 10.71 -11.76 0.79
CA LYS A 143 10.15 -10.94 1.86
C LYS A 143 10.55 -11.44 3.24
N ALA A 144 10.59 -12.75 3.44
CA ALA A 144 11.10 -13.35 4.67
C ALA A 144 12.58 -13.00 4.93
N GLU A 145 13.42 -13.00 3.88
CA GLU A 145 14.83 -12.57 3.97
C GLU A 145 14.95 -11.08 4.30
N ILE A 146 14.14 -10.22 3.66
CA ILE A 146 14.13 -8.78 3.94
C ILE A 146 13.80 -8.51 5.41
N ILE A 147 12.84 -9.22 5.99
CA ILE A 147 12.49 -9.10 7.41
C ILE A 147 13.71 -9.37 8.29
N GLY A 148 14.53 -10.38 7.94
CA GLY A 148 15.77 -10.70 8.63
C GLY A 148 16.79 -9.55 8.64
N SER A 149 16.77 -8.68 7.62
CA SER A 149 17.66 -7.51 7.50
C SER A 149 17.16 -6.26 8.22
N ILE A 150 15.88 -6.22 8.63
CA ILE A 150 15.31 -5.08 9.37
C ILE A 150 15.94 -5.05 10.77
N PRO A 151 16.42 -3.89 11.25
CA PRO A 151 17.03 -3.76 12.56
C PRO A 151 16.14 -4.28 13.70
N ALA A 152 16.76 -4.88 14.72
CA ALA A 152 16.05 -5.34 15.91
C ALA A 152 15.37 -4.15 16.61
N GLY A 153 14.13 -4.35 17.05
CA GLY A 153 13.30 -3.32 17.70
C GLY A 153 12.47 -2.48 16.74
N GLU A 154 12.67 -2.58 15.42
CA GLU A 154 11.74 -1.99 14.45
C GLU A 154 10.48 -2.85 14.31
N THR A 155 9.34 -2.16 14.18
CA THR A 155 8.04 -2.80 13.93
C THR A 155 7.99 -3.39 12.54
N ILE A 156 7.54 -4.64 12.43
CA ILE A 156 7.24 -5.27 11.15
C ILE A 156 5.78 -4.96 10.81
N SER A 157 5.56 -4.25 9.72
CA SER A 157 4.23 -3.93 9.22
C SER A 157 3.98 -4.54 7.86
N LEU A 158 2.72 -4.94 7.65
CA LEU A 158 2.23 -5.50 6.40
C LEU A 158 1.00 -4.71 5.98
N TYR A 159 0.72 -4.76 4.68
CA TYR A 159 -0.51 -4.22 4.10
C TYR A 159 -1.25 -5.33 3.36
N ARG A 160 -2.51 -5.48 3.72
CA ARG A 160 -3.41 -6.45 3.12
C ARG A 160 -4.42 -5.75 2.22
N GLN A 161 -4.56 -6.24 0.98
CA GLN A 161 -5.60 -5.81 0.03
C GLN A 161 -6.21 -7.06 -0.62
N GLY A 162 -7.39 -7.47 -0.13
CA GLY A 162 -7.95 -8.79 -0.47
C GLY A 162 -7.03 -9.91 0.00
N ASP A 163 -6.73 -10.85 -0.89
CA ASP A 163 -5.84 -11.98 -0.60
C ASP A 163 -4.35 -11.63 -0.76
N TYR A 164 -4.05 -10.45 -1.30
CA TYR A 164 -2.67 -9.98 -1.46
C TYR A 164 -2.16 -9.31 -0.19
N VAL A 165 -0.97 -9.71 0.24
CA VAL A 165 -0.28 -9.14 1.40
C VAL A 165 1.14 -8.76 1.02
N ASP A 166 1.54 -7.55 1.41
CA ASP A 166 2.89 -7.07 1.18
C ASP A 166 3.56 -6.56 2.46
N LEU A 167 4.89 -6.68 2.51
CA LEU A 167 5.72 -6.12 3.55
C LEU A 167 5.96 -4.64 3.23
N CYS A 168 5.47 -3.73 4.06
CA CYS A 168 5.58 -2.32 3.79
C CYS A 168 5.43 -1.48 5.06
N ARG A 169 6.13 -0.34 5.11
CA ARG A 169 5.99 0.65 6.19
C ARG A 169 4.77 1.56 6.02
N GLY A 170 4.31 1.74 4.78
CA GLY A 170 3.24 2.67 4.44
C GLY A 170 3.67 4.14 4.48
N PRO A 171 2.70 5.08 4.52
CA PRO A 171 1.26 4.81 4.42
C PRO A 171 0.79 4.46 3.01
N HIS A 172 -0.42 3.95 2.92
CA HIS A 172 -1.13 3.65 1.67
C HIS A 172 -2.46 4.39 1.57
N VAL A 173 -3.00 4.47 0.35
CA VAL A 173 -4.38 4.95 0.15
C VAL A 173 -5.37 4.00 0.86
N PRO A 174 -6.60 4.49 1.21
CA PRO A 174 -7.56 3.69 2.00
C PRO A 174 -8.08 2.44 1.30
N SER A 175 -8.18 2.48 -0.03
CA SER A 175 -8.69 1.36 -0.83
C SER A 175 -8.14 1.41 -2.26
N THR A 176 -8.18 0.27 -2.96
CA THR A 176 -7.73 0.18 -4.35
C THR A 176 -8.55 1.04 -5.31
N GLY A 177 -9.81 1.34 -4.98
CA GLY A 177 -10.68 2.23 -5.74
C GLY A 177 -10.21 3.68 -5.83
N ARG A 178 -9.23 4.09 -4.99
CA ARG A 178 -8.60 5.43 -5.05
C ARG A 178 -7.54 5.53 -6.15
N LEU A 179 -7.13 4.44 -6.77
CA LEU A 179 -6.06 4.33 -7.77
C LEU A 179 -6.63 4.30 -9.19
N LYS A 180 -7.32 5.38 -9.60
CA LYS A 180 -8.15 5.40 -10.82
C LYS A 180 -7.37 5.63 -12.12
N VAL A 181 -6.16 6.16 -12.05
CA VAL A 181 -5.34 6.48 -13.22
C VAL A 181 -3.96 5.85 -13.06
N HIS A 182 -3.65 4.90 -13.95
CA HIS A 182 -2.33 4.27 -14.05
C HIS A 182 -2.07 3.88 -15.51
N LYS A 183 -0.84 3.99 -15.95
CA LYS A 183 -0.36 3.53 -17.26
C LYS A 183 1.06 3.03 -17.11
#